data_10e496512119ef190a0be2d12acd5c47
#
_entry.id   10e496512119ef190a0be2d12acd5c47
#
_cell.length_a   1.000
_cell.length_b   1.000
_cell.length_c   1.000
_cell.angle_alpha   90.00
_cell.angle_beta   90.00
_cell.angle_gamma   90.00
#
_symmetry.space_group_name_H-M   'P 1'
#
loop_
_entity.id
_entity.type
_entity.pdbx_description
1 polymer ?
#
loop_
_entity_poly.entity_id
_entity_poly.type
_entity_poly.pdbx_seq_one_letter_code
_entity_poly.pdbx_strand_id
1 'polypeptide(L)'
;KAAGGITLAQEEASASFPGMPKSAIDTGCVDFVQTPHEMGETLARIGRHPYLKTGAAGAGGEPAVPLVSAAPAEKASVARLFRLLRASTGVDFTHYKRATIDRRLARRMALHHLDNLASYVDRLQNDLPEQQLLSQDLLIVVTSFFRDPGGLEALSRLAFQTLAQGRSPKDPVRIWVPGCASGEEVYSIAISLLEFLGER
;
A
#
# COMPACT_ATOMS: atom_id res chain seq x y z
N LYS A 1 7.58 3.09 2.60
CA LYS A 1 6.89 2.56 1.40
C LYS A 1 5.38 2.54 1.58
N ALA A 2 4.87 1.98 2.68
CA ALA A 2 3.42 1.89 2.92
C ALA A 2 2.70 3.25 2.90
N ALA A 3 3.33 4.30 3.44
CA ALA A 3 2.83 5.68 3.40
C ALA A 3 2.91 6.34 2.01
N GLY A 4 3.42 5.64 0.99
CA GLY A 4 3.57 6.15 -0.37
C GLY A 4 4.91 6.87 -0.63
N GLY A 5 5.84 6.89 0.32
CA GLY A 5 7.17 7.45 0.11
C GLY A 5 8.05 6.64 -0.82
N ILE A 6 9.09 7.29 -1.39
CA ILE A 6 10.15 6.65 -2.15
C ILE A 6 11.33 6.40 -1.23
N THR A 7 11.90 5.19 -1.28
CA THR A 7 12.95 4.73 -0.37
C THR A 7 14.24 4.46 -1.14
N LEU A 8 15.36 4.98 -0.62
CA LEU A 8 16.68 4.79 -1.19
C LEU A 8 17.60 4.16 -0.13
N ALA A 9 18.44 3.23 -0.54
CA ALA A 9 19.52 2.68 0.27
C ALA A 9 20.84 2.76 -0.49
N GLN A 10 21.93 2.98 0.25
CA GLN A 10 23.26 2.94 -0.33
C GLN A 10 23.61 1.49 -0.73
N GLU A 11 24.21 1.30 -1.87
CA GLU A 11 24.73 -0.02 -2.26
C GLU A 11 25.86 -0.47 -1.32
N GLU A 12 25.92 -1.77 -1.04
CA GLU A 12 26.86 -2.34 -0.07
C GLU A 12 28.32 -2.07 -0.46
N ALA A 13 28.63 -2.15 -1.76
CA ALA A 13 29.99 -1.98 -2.27
C ALA A 13 30.56 -0.57 -2.07
N SER A 14 29.69 0.45 -2.02
CA SER A 14 30.09 1.85 -1.82
C SER A 14 30.06 2.29 -0.35
N ALA A 15 29.52 1.44 0.54
CA ALA A 15 29.31 1.78 1.94
C ALA A 15 30.52 1.44 2.80
N SER A 16 31.04 2.39 3.59
CA SER A 16 32.07 2.14 4.59
C SER A 16 31.60 1.18 5.69
N PHE A 17 30.30 1.21 6.01
CA PHE A 17 29.63 0.34 6.99
C PHE A 17 28.34 -0.23 6.40
N PRO A 18 28.40 -1.40 5.73
CA PRO A 18 27.27 -1.90 4.94
C PRO A 18 26.11 -2.50 5.76
N GLY A 19 26.24 -2.67 7.08
CA GLY A 19 25.23 -3.35 7.90
C GLY A 19 23.85 -2.72 7.86
N MET A 20 23.77 -1.40 7.99
CA MET A 20 22.48 -0.70 7.95
C MET A 20 21.82 -0.70 6.56
N PRO A 21 22.52 -0.33 5.46
CA PRO A 21 21.93 -0.39 4.13
C PRO A 21 21.56 -1.82 3.72
N LYS A 22 22.38 -2.82 4.04
CA LYS A 22 22.07 -4.23 3.81
C LYS A 22 20.77 -4.64 4.50
N SER A 23 20.63 -4.36 5.80
CA SER A 23 19.40 -4.67 6.53
C SER A 23 18.17 -3.99 5.91
N ALA A 24 18.31 -2.76 5.43
CA ALA A 24 17.22 -2.07 4.74
C ALA A 24 16.85 -2.74 3.41
N ILE A 25 17.84 -3.16 2.61
CA ILE A 25 17.66 -3.86 1.34
C ILE A 25 16.97 -5.21 1.57
N ASP A 26 17.40 -5.97 2.57
CA ASP A 26 16.86 -7.29 2.91
C ASP A 26 15.36 -7.24 3.28
N THR A 27 14.83 -6.09 3.72
CA THR A 27 13.39 -5.92 3.95
C THR A 27 12.54 -5.99 2.68
N GLY A 28 13.14 -5.86 1.48
CA GLY A 28 12.42 -5.72 0.21
C GLY A 28 11.61 -4.42 0.07
N CYS A 29 11.81 -3.47 0.98
CA CYS A 29 11.09 -2.20 0.99
C CYS A 29 11.84 -1.05 0.31
N VAL A 30 13.07 -1.27 -0.15
CA VAL A 30 13.89 -0.27 -0.84
C VAL A 30 13.50 -0.19 -2.32
N ASP A 31 13.30 1.03 -2.82
CA ASP A 31 12.96 1.27 -4.23
C ASP A 31 14.21 1.47 -5.09
N PHE A 32 15.26 2.12 -4.55
CA PHE A 32 16.53 2.33 -5.24
C PHE A 32 17.71 1.94 -4.36
N VAL A 33 18.61 1.11 -4.91
CA VAL A 33 19.90 0.78 -4.32
C VAL A 33 20.96 1.43 -5.19
N GLN A 34 21.70 2.44 -4.67
CA GLN A 34 22.52 3.33 -5.46
C GLN A 34 23.72 3.82 -4.65
N THR A 35 24.76 4.29 -5.36
CA THR A 35 25.84 5.07 -4.76
C THR A 35 25.35 6.42 -4.24
N PRO A 36 26.07 7.08 -3.31
CA PRO A 36 25.68 8.40 -2.82
C PRO A 36 25.54 9.46 -3.92
N HIS A 37 26.38 9.38 -4.97
CA HIS A 37 26.31 10.28 -6.10
C HIS A 37 25.00 10.10 -6.89
N GLU A 38 24.67 8.87 -7.26
CA GLU A 38 23.44 8.53 -7.97
C GLU A 38 22.19 8.86 -7.15
N MET A 39 22.24 8.68 -5.81
CA MET A 39 21.16 9.12 -4.91
C MET A 39 20.93 10.63 -5.02
N GLY A 40 21.99 11.42 -5.08
CA GLY A 40 21.89 12.88 -5.26
C GLY A 40 21.16 13.23 -6.56
N GLU A 41 21.52 12.59 -7.66
CA GLU A 41 20.86 12.79 -8.95
C GLU A 41 19.38 12.33 -8.92
N THR A 42 19.13 11.17 -8.33
CA THR A 42 17.76 10.64 -8.18
C THR A 42 16.91 11.56 -7.33
N LEU A 43 17.41 12.06 -6.20
CA LEU A 43 16.70 13.01 -5.33
C LEU A 43 16.42 14.33 -6.05
N ALA A 44 17.40 14.87 -6.81
CA ALA A 44 17.22 16.08 -7.59
C ALA A 44 16.12 15.92 -8.66
N ARG A 45 16.03 14.75 -9.28
CA ARG A 45 15.01 14.40 -10.27
C ARG A 45 13.63 14.25 -9.66
N ILE A 46 13.53 13.47 -8.57
CA ILE A 46 12.28 13.31 -7.82
C ILE A 46 11.78 14.66 -7.32
N GLY A 47 12.67 15.52 -6.80
CA GLY A 47 12.31 16.85 -6.32
C GLY A 47 11.68 17.79 -7.35
N ARG A 48 11.93 17.55 -8.64
CA ARG A 48 11.30 18.28 -9.75
C ARG A 48 10.02 17.63 -10.26
N HIS A 49 9.78 16.36 -9.93
CA HIS A 49 8.63 15.60 -10.42
C HIS A 49 7.31 16.14 -9.87
N PRO A 50 6.24 16.17 -10.67
CA PRO A 50 4.89 16.61 -10.24
C PRO A 50 4.38 15.89 -8.99
N TYR A 51 4.84 14.67 -8.72
CA TYR A 51 4.53 13.89 -7.52
C TYR A 51 4.73 14.65 -6.21
N LEU A 52 5.83 15.40 -6.07
CA LEU A 52 6.06 16.21 -4.85
C LEU A 52 5.27 17.52 -4.84
N LYS A 53 4.96 18.08 -6.02
CA LYS A 53 4.17 19.30 -6.13
C LYS A 53 2.72 19.12 -5.70
N THR A 54 2.19 17.90 -5.76
CA THR A 54 0.83 17.57 -5.34
C THR A 54 0.67 17.27 -3.85
N GLY A 55 1.69 17.50 -3.02
CA GLY A 55 1.62 17.28 -1.57
C GLY A 55 1.57 15.81 -1.15
N ALA A 56 1.82 14.88 -2.06
CA ALA A 56 1.76 13.44 -1.79
C ALA A 56 2.84 12.92 -0.82
N ALA A 57 3.80 13.78 -0.44
CA ALA A 57 4.87 13.45 0.51
C ALA A 57 4.48 13.63 1.99
N GLY A 58 3.27 14.12 2.28
CA GLY A 58 2.78 14.32 3.65
C GLY A 58 1.80 13.23 4.09
N ALA A 59 1.96 12.71 5.28
CA ALA A 59 1.06 11.73 5.88
C ALA A 59 -0.37 12.30 5.92
N GLY A 60 -1.29 11.73 5.12
CA GLY A 60 -2.73 11.93 5.24
C GLY A 60 -3.37 13.06 4.42
N GLY A 61 -2.60 13.85 3.65
CA GLY A 61 -3.15 14.90 2.79
C GLY A 61 -3.78 14.35 1.50
N GLU A 62 -4.97 14.84 1.13
CA GLU A 62 -5.49 14.63 -0.22
C GLU A 62 -4.58 15.37 -1.22
N PRO A 63 -4.28 14.77 -2.40
CA PRO A 63 -3.51 15.47 -3.42
C PRO A 63 -4.27 16.73 -3.85
N ALA A 64 -3.60 17.88 -3.76
CA ALA A 64 -4.20 19.18 -4.08
C ALA A 64 -4.58 19.32 -5.56
N VAL A 65 -4.04 18.47 -6.43
CA VAL A 65 -4.36 18.44 -7.87
C VAL A 65 -4.54 16.97 -8.32
N PRO A 66 -5.66 16.60 -8.93
CA PRO A 66 -5.81 15.27 -9.52
C PRO A 66 -4.77 15.08 -10.64
N LEU A 67 -4.04 13.96 -10.61
CA LEU A 67 -3.11 13.56 -11.69
C LEU A 67 -3.82 13.39 -13.03
N VAL A 68 -5.10 13.10 -12.95
CA VAL A 68 -5.95 12.94 -14.13
C VAL A 68 -6.88 14.14 -14.21
N SER A 69 -6.58 15.01 -15.15
CA SER A 69 -7.48 16.12 -15.50
C SER A 69 -8.79 15.55 -16.10
N ALA A 70 -9.79 16.41 -16.23
CA ALA A 70 -11.05 16.04 -16.89
C ALA A 70 -10.87 15.80 -18.41
N ALA A 71 -9.65 15.91 -18.95
CA ALA A 71 -9.37 15.77 -20.37
C ALA A 71 -9.73 14.36 -20.88
N PRO A 72 -10.41 14.25 -22.03
CA PRO A 72 -10.84 12.97 -22.59
C PRO A 72 -9.70 11.96 -22.78
N ALA A 73 -8.51 12.43 -23.19
CA ALA A 73 -7.32 11.61 -23.39
C ALA A 73 -6.83 10.92 -22.10
N GLU A 74 -6.85 11.65 -20.98
CA GLU A 74 -6.45 11.09 -19.68
C GLU A 74 -7.46 10.09 -19.14
N LYS A 75 -8.77 10.35 -19.34
CA LYS A 75 -9.82 9.38 -19.02
C LYS A 75 -9.65 8.08 -19.82
N ALA A 76 -9.29 8.17 -21.09
CA ALA A 76 -9.01 7.01 -21.93
C ALA A 76 -7.79 6.22 -21.42
N SER A 77 -6.72 6.90 -21.00
CA SER A 77 -5.52 6.29 -20.43
C SER A 77 -5.84 5.55 -19.14
N VAL A 78 -6.66 6.12 -18.26
CA VAL A 78 -7.11 5.45 -17.02
C VAL A 78 -7.98 4.23 -17.30
N ALA A 79 -8.92 4.33 -18.24
CA ALA A 79 -9.74 3.19 -18.62
C ALA A 79 -8.90 2.04 -19.19
N ARG A 80 -7.85 2.38 -19.96
CA ARG A 80 -6.89 1.40 -20.49
C ARG A 80 -6.06 0.77 -19.36
N LEU A 81 -5.59 1.57 -18.42
CA LEU A 81 -4.88 1.12 -17.21
C LEU A 81 -5.70 0.08 -16.44
N PHE A 82 -6.95 0.39 -16.11
CA PHE A 82 -7.79 -0.54 -15.35
C PHE A 82 -8.09 -1.83 -16.10
N ARG A 83 -8.23 -1.77 -17.43
CA ARG A 83 -8.37 -2.99 -18.26
C ARG A 83 -7.11 -3.86 -18.20
N LEU A 84 -5.92 -3.27 -18.27
CA LEU A 84 -4.64 -3.99 -18.16
C LEU A 84 -4.51 -4.66 -16.78
N LEU A 85 -4.75 -3.92 -15.70
CA LEU A 85 -4.67 -4.45 -14.33
C LEU A 85 -5.70 -5.57 -14.11
N ARG A 86 -6.94 -5.39 -14.59
CA ARG A 86 -7.97 -6.43 -14.46
C ARG A 86 -7.61 -7.69 -15.25
N ALA A 87 -7.02 -7.55 -16.43
CA ALA A 87 -6.58 -8.69 -17.23
C ALA A 87 -5.43 -9.47 -16.59
N SER A 88 -4.48 -8.78 -15.92
CA SER A 88 -3.29 -9.40 -15.33
C SER A 88 -3.50 -9.89 -13.89
N THR A 89 -4.40 -9.27 -13.11
CA THR A 89 -4.56 -9.55 -11.67
C THR A 89 -5.95 -10.06 -11.29
N GLY A 90 -6.94 -9.93 -12.18
CA GLY A 90 -8.35 -10.25 -11.90
C GLY A 90 -9.06 -9.20 -11.03
N VAL A 91 -8.36 -8.18 -10.51
CA VAL A 91 -8.93 -7.16 -9.62
C VAL A 91 -9.48 -5.98 -10.40
N ASP A 92 -10.69 -5.55 -10.06
CA ASP A 92 -11.34 -4.37 -10.63
C ASP A 92 -11.09 -3.15 -9.74
N PHE A 93 -10.25 -2.23 -10.19
CA PHE A 93 -9.90 -1.00 -9.47
C PHE A 93 -10.84 0.19 -9.78
N THR A 94 -11.89 0.01 -10.60
CA THR A 94 -12.78 1.12 -10.99
C THR A 94 -13.53 1.74 -9.82
N HIS A 95 -13.78 0.97 -8.76
CA HIS A 95 -14.49 1.40 -7.55
C HIS A 95 -13.56 1.88 -6.42
N TYR A 96 -12.24 1.90 -6.66
CA TYR A 96 -11.30 2.37 -5.66
C TYR A 96 -11.31 3.89 -5.54
N LYS A 97 -11.00 4.40 -4.33
CA LYS A 97 -10.95 5.84 -4.07
C LYS A 97 -9.93 6.50 -5.00
N ARG A 98 -10.40 7.43 -5.83
CA ARG A 98 -9.62 8.06 -6.90
C ARG A 98 -8.31 8.68 -6.41
N ALA A 99 -8.36 9.44 -5.32
CA ALA A 99 -7.17 10.06 -4.73
C ALA A 99 -6.08 9.06 -4.33
N THR A 100 -6.47 7.84 -3.93
CA THR A 100 -5.53 6.76 -3.63
C THR A 100 -4.84 6.27 -4.90
N ILE A 101 -5.61 6.04 -5.97
CA ILE A 101 -5.08 5.61 -7.27
C ILE A 101 -4.10 6.66 -7.81
N ASP A 102 -4.50 7.93 -7.84
CA ASP A 102 -3.69 9.01 -8.37
C ASP A 102 -2.35 9.13 -7.62
N ARG A 103 -2.36 9.04 -6.30
CA ARG A 103 -1.14 9.07 -5.49
C ARG A 103 -0.20 7.88 -5.79
N ARG A 104 -0.73 6.68 -5.94
CA ARG A 104 0.07 5.48 -6.25
C ARG A 104 0.62 5.52 -7.67
N LEU A 105 -0.18 5.98 -8.64
CA LEU A 105 0.26 6.19 -10.01
C LEU A 105 1.38 7.23 -10.07
N ALA A 106 1.22 8.38 -9.40
CA ALA A 106 2.25 9.41 -9.34
C ALA A 106 3.57 8.87 -8.80
N ARG A 107 3.51 8.06 -7.74
CA ARG A 107 4.68 7.40 -7.18
C ARG A 107 5.35 6.47 -8.21
N ARG A 108 4.59 5.60 -8.88
CA ARG A 108 5.13 4.68 -9.89
C ARG A 108 5.73 5.41 -11.09
N MET A 109 5.04 6.46 -11.56
CA MET A 109 5.54 7.32 -12.63
C MET A 109 6.88 7.98 -12.22
N ALA A 110 6.99 8.49 -11.00
CA ALA A 110 8.23 9.06 -10.49
C ALA A 110 9.37 8.05 -10.42
N LEU A 111 9.09 6.80 -10.02
CA LEU A 111 10.07 5.69 -10.01
C LEU A 111 10.59 5.37 -11.42
N HIS A 112 9.73 5.48 -12.43
CA HIS A 112 10.09 5.24 -13.83
C HIS A 112 10.51 6.51 -14.60
N HIS A 113 10.61 7.65 -13.91
CA HIS A 113 10.97 8.95 -14.51
C HIS A 113 10.05 9.37 -15.65
N LEU A 114 8.75 9.11 -15.51
CA LEU A 114 7.70 9.44 -16.49
C LEU A 114 6.81 10.54 -15.94
N ASP A 115 6.64 11.62 -16.73
CA ASP A 115 5.89 12.81 -16.32
C ASP A 115 4.41 12.77 -16.75
N ASN A 116 4.00 11.83 -17.60
CA ASN A 116 2.63 11.72 -18.08
C ASN A 116 2.09 10.29 -18.01
N LEU A 117 0.78 10.19 -17.76
CA LEU A 117 0.08 8.92 -17.59
C LEU A 117 0.07 8.06 -18.85
N ALA A 118 -0.03 8.68 -20.04
CA ALA A 118 -0.11 7.93 -21.29
C ALA A 118 1.17 7.11 -21.51
N SER A 119 2.33 7.73 -21.35
CA SER A 119 3.63 7.05 -21.45
C SER A 119 3.80 5.94 -20.43
N TYR A 120 3.28 6.12 -19.21
CA TYR A 120 3.29 5.08 -18.20
C TYR A 120 2.39 3.90 -18.57
N VAL A 121 1.19 4.15 -19.09
CA VAL A 121 0.27 3.10 -19.54
C VAL A 121 0.81 2.34 -20.76
N ASP A 122 1.51 3.02 -21.68
CA ASP A 122 2.18 2.38 -22.81
C ASP A 122 3.30 1.45 -22.35
N ARG A 123 4.09 1.86 -21.37
CA ARG A 123 5.09 1.00 -20.72
C ARG A 123 4.44 -0.23 -20.09
N LEU A 124 3.38 -0.04 -19.32
CA LEU A 124 2.67 -1.12 -18.62
C LEU A 124 2.17 -2.23 -19.55
N GLN A 125 1.85 -1.92 -20.82
CA GLN A 125 1.34 -2.94 -21.76
C GLN A 125 2.27 -4.13 -21.92
N ASN A 126 3.59 -3.90 -21.87
CA ASN A 126 4.61 -4.91 -22.13
C ASN A 126 5.45 -5.26 -20.89
N ASP A 127 5.06 -4.75 -19.72
CA ASP A 127 5.79 -4.91 -18.47
C ASP A 127 4.89 -5.57 -17.40
N LEU A 128 4.74 -6.90 -17.49
CA LEU A 128 3.95 -7.68 -16.53
C LEU A 128 4.44 -7.55 -15.09
N PRO A 129 5.76 -7.57 -14.79
CA PRO A 129 6.26 -7.29 -13.45
C PRO A 129 5.80 -5.95 -12.91
N GLU A 130 5.80 -4.90 -13.73
CA GLU A 130 5.34 -3.57 -13.32
C GLU A 130 3.82 -3.53 -13.07
N GLN A 131 3.02 -4.26 -13.86
CA GLN A 131 1.58 -4.40 -13.60
C GLN A 131 1.32 -5.03 -12.23
N GLN A 132 2.09 -6.05 -11.84
CA GLN A 132 1.98 -6.70 -10.55
C GLN A 132 2.39 -5.77 -9.40
N LEU A 133 3.51 -5.05 -9.56
CA LEU A 133 3.98 -4.07 -8.57
C LEU A 133 2.99 -2.92 -8.38
N LEU A 134 2.42 -2.39 -9.48
CA LEU A 134 1.38 -1.38 -9.40
C LEU A 134 0.13 -1.91 -8.69
N SER A 135 -0.30 -3.12 -9.02
CA SER A 135 -1.45 -3.75 -8.35
C SER A 135 -1.22 -3.89 -6.83
N GLN A 136 -0.03 -4.34 -6.43
CA GLN A 136 0.35 -4.43 -5.01
C GLN A 136 0.39 -3.05 -4.34
N ASP A 137 0.88 -2.03 -5.03
CA ASP A 137 0.87 -0.65 -4.51
C ASP A 137 -0.55 -0.09 -4.38
N LEU A 138 -1.48 -0.46 -5.26
CA LEU A 138 -2.89 -0.05 -5.21
C LEU A 138 -3.66 -0.78 -4.10
N LEU A 139 -3.35 -2.04 -3.86
CA LEU A 139 -3.90 -2.81 -2.74
C LEU A 139 -3.27 -2.30 -1.44
N ILE A 140 -4.01 -1.47 -0.72
CA ILE A 140 -3.51 -0.85 0.52
C ILE A 140 -3.38 -1.93 1.60
N VAL A 141 -2.16 -2.32 1.91
CA VAL A 141 -1.82 -3.24 2.99
C VAL A 141 -1.38 -2.43 4.22
N VAL A 142 -2.17 -1.41 4.62
CA VAL A 142 -1.88 -0.66 5.85
C VAL A 142 -2.84 -1.12 6.92
N THR A 143 -2.33 -1.92 7.84
CA THR A 143 -3.06 -2.38 9.02
C THR A 143 -2.16 -2.27 10.26
N SER A 144 -2.72 -2.37 11.44
CA SER A 144 -1.99 -2.40 12.70
C SER A 144 -2.80 -3.17 13.73
N PHE A 145 -2.13 -3.69 14.76
CA PHE A 145 -2.82 -4.27 15.90
C PHE A 145 -3.72 -3.24 16.57
N PHE A 146 -4.91 -3.66 16.96
CA PHE A 146 -5.90 -2.85 17.65
C PHE A 146 -6.21 -1.51 16.96
N ARG A 147 -6.26 -1.52 15.63
CA ARG A 147 -6.42 -0.33 14.80
C ARG A 147 -7.73 0.44 15.06
N ASP A 148 -8.80 -0.28 15.40
CA ASP A 148 -10.11 0.29 15.72
C ASP A 148 -10.55 -0.15 17.14
N PRO A 149 -10.09 0.55 18.19
CA PRO A 149 -10.44 0.19 19.56
C PRO A 149 -11.95 0.19 19.83
N GLY A 150 -12.68 1.17 19.25
CA GLY A 150 -14.14 1.25 19.40
C GLY A 150 -14.87 0.09 18.74
N GLY A 151 -14.40 -0.37 17.60
CA GLY A 151 -14.90 -1.57 16.91
C GLY A 151 -14.66 -2.84 17.72
N LEU A 152 -13.46 -3.01 18.29
CA LEU A 152 -13.12 -4.15 19.14
C LEU A 152 -13.92 -4.16 20.45
N GLU A 153 -14.12 -3.00 21.06
CA GLU A 153 -14.98 -2.88 22.25
C GLU A 153 -16.43 -3.24 21.95
N ALA A 154 -16.96 -2.76 20.81
CA ALA A 154 -18.29 -3.12 20.36
C ALA A 154 -18.42 -4.63 20.08
N LEU A 155 -17.40 -5.24 19.46
CA LEU A 155 -17.34 -6.68 19.20
C LEU A 155 -17.35 -7.48 20.50
N SER A 156 -16.57 -7.07 21.50
CA SER A 156 -16.55 -7.68 22.83
C SER A 156 -17.92 -7.63 23.51
N ARG A 157 -18.55 -6.48 23.47
CA ARG A 157 -19.85 -6.26 24.13
C ARG A 157 -21.01 -6.97 23.44
N LEU A 158 -21.04 -7.01 22.10
CA LEU A 158 -22.22 -7.50 21.35
C LEU A 158 -22.05 -8.94 20.86
N ALA A 159 -20.85 -9.30 20.37
CA ALA A 159 -20.65 -10.60 19.74
C ALA A 159 -20.06 -11.64 20.70
N PHE A 160 -19.03 -11.30 21.47
CA PHE A 160 -18.38 -12.27 22.35
C PHE A 160 -19.29 -12.78 23.45
N GLN A 161 -20.15 -11.91 23.98
CA GLN A 161 -21.17 -12.34 24.97
C GLN A 161 -22.12 -13.39 24.38
N THR A 162 -22.58 -13.16 23.14
CA THR A 162 -23.49 -14.09 22.46
C THR A 162 -22.73 -15.39 22.10
N LEU A 163 -21.49 -15.31 21.67
CA LEU A 163 -20.66 -16.46 21.35
C LEU A 163 -20.35 -17.34 22.56
N ALA A 164 -20.23 -16.76 23.76
CA ALA A 164 -19.93 -17.47 24.98
C ALA A 164 -21.16 -18.10 25.65
N GLN A 165 -22.39 -17.65 25.30
CA GLN A 165 -23.63 -18.17 25.91
C GLN A 165 -23.93 -19.59 25.42
N GLY A 166 -24.13 -20.51 26.36
CA GLY A 166 -24.58 -21.87 26.09
C GLY A 166 -23.55 -22.80 25.43
N ARG A 167 -22.27 -22.38 25.35
CA ARG A 167 -21.18 -23.19 24.79
C ARG A 167 -20.38 -23.91 25.88
N SER A 168 -19.95 -25.13 25.55
CA SER A 168 -18.93 -25.83 26.31
C SER A 168 -17.51 -25.30 25.98
N PRO A 169 -16.56 -25.30 26.94
CA PRO A 169 -15.15 -24.97 26.66
C PRO A 169 -14.50 -25.79 25.54
N LYS A 170 -15.12 -26.92 25.16
CA LYS A 170 -14.64 -27.78 24.07
C LYS A 170 -15.22 -27.42 22.70
N ASP A 171 -16.22 -26.55 22.65
CA ASP A 171 -16.85 -26.17 21.40
C ASP A 171 -15.98 -25.17 20.62
N PRO A 172 -15.58 -25.46 19.36
CA PRO A 172 -14.73 -24.58 18.60
C PRO A 172 -15.47 -23.29 18.22
N VAL A 173 -14.83 -22.14 18.42
CA VAL A 173 -15.28 -20.86 17.89
C VAL A 173 -14.65 -20.66 16.51
N ARG A 174 -15.45 -20.34 15.50
CA ARG A 174 -15.00 -20.05 14.15
C ARG A 174 -15.32 -18.61 13.81
N ILE A 175 -14.32 -17.83 13.47
CA ILE A 175 -14.45 -16.42 13.08
C ILE A 175 -13.83 -16.27 11.68
N TRP A 176 -14.59 -15.67 10.78
CA TRP A 176 -14.12 -15.31 9.46
C TRP A 176 -13.93 -13.80 9.38
N VAL A 177 -12.69 -13.35 9.06
CA VAL A 177 -12.31 -11.94 8.97
C VAL A 177 -11.87 -11.64 7.53
N PRO A 178 -12.80 -11.18 6.67
CA PRO A 178 -12.46 -10.87 5.29
C PRO A 178 -11.63 -9.57 5.21
N GLY A 179 -10.67 -9.53 4.25
CA GLY A 179 -9.88 -8.32 4.00
C GLY A 179 -8.86 -7.97 5.08
N CYS A 180 -8.43 -8.91 5.90
CA CYS A 180 -7.54 -8.71 7.05
C CYS A 180 -6.08 -8.38 6.70
N ALA A 181 -5.76 -8.14 5.43
CA ALA A 181 -4.42 -7.79 4.94
C ALA A 181 -3.32 -8.74 5.44
N SER A 182 -2.38 -8.27 6.27
CA SER A 182 -1.30 -9.07 6.87
C SER A 182 -1.69 -9.82 8.14
N GLY A 183 -2.93 -9.67 8.61
CA GLY A 183 -3.52 -10.49 9.67
C GLY A 183 -3.60 -9.83 11.05
N GLU A 184 -3.10 -8.61 11.24
CA GLU A 184 -3.11 -7.92 12.55
C GLU A 184 -4.51 -7.80 13.14
N GLU A 185 -5.53 -7.62 12.30
CA GLU A 185 -6.92 -7.58 12.73
C GLU A 185 -7.40 -8.94 13.27
N VAL A 186 -7.02 -10.02 12.58
CA VAL A 186 -7.34 -11.40 13.02
C VAL A 186 -6.76 -11.68 14.40
N TYR A 187 -5.47 -11.32 14.59
CA TYR A 187 -4.81 -11.49 15.87
C TYR A 187 -5.40 -10.58 16.95
N SER A 188 -5.74 -9.33 16.62
CA SER A 188 -6.38 -8.41 17.57
C SER A 188 -7.72 -8.94 18.06
N ILE A 189 -8.55 -9.48 17.15
CA ILE A 189 -9.83 -10.11 17.51
C ILE A 189 -9.59 -11.36 18.36
N ALA A 190 -8.62 -12.20 17.99
CA ALA A 190 -8.31 -13.42 18.74
C ALA A 190 -7.82 -13.11 20.17
N ILE A 191 -6.93 -12.13 20.33
CA ILE A 191 -6.44 -11.68 21.64
C ILE A 191 -7.60 -11.15 22.46
N SER A 192 -8.41 -10.23 21.93
CA SER A 192 -9.56 -9.66 22.64
C SER A 192 -10.58 -10.73 23.06
N LEU A 193 -10.80 -11.76 22.23
CA LEU A 193 -11.68 -12.88 22.57
C LEU A 193 -11.09 -13.73 23.69
N LEU A 194 -9.80 -14.05 23.64
CA LEU A 194 -9.12 -14.85 24.69
C LEU A 194 -9.12 -14.11 26.04
N GLU A 195 -8.87 -12.82 26.05
CA GLU A 195 -8.95 -11.98 27.27
C GLU A 195 -10.37 -12.01 27.83
N PHE A 196 -11.39 -11.79 26.98
CA PHE A 196 -12.80 -11.85 27.38
C PHE A 196 -13.20 -13.21 27.97
N LEU A 197 -12.70 -14.32 27.42
CA LEU A 197 -12.98 -15.67 27.92
C LEU A 197 -12.19 -16.01 29.18
N GLY A 198 -10.98 -15.47 29.33
CA GLY A 198 -10.12 -15.68 30.51
C GLY A 198 -10.57 -14.93 31.75
N GLU A 199 -11.35 -13.86 31.60
CA GLU A 199 -11.95 -13.09 32.68
C GLU A 199 -13.26 -13.70 33.23
N ARG A 200 -13.73 -14.83 32.68
CA ARG A 200 -14.95 -15.57 33.06
C ARG A 200 -14.61 -16.93 33.63
#